data_92bc74b89f8c6b5a5eb7afaa66749cd8
#
_entry.id   92bc74b89f8c6b5a5eb7afaa66749cd8
#
_cell.length_a   1.000
_cell.length_b   1.000
_cell.length_c   1.000
_cell.angle_alpha   90.00
_cell.angle_beta   90.00
_cell.angle_gamma   90.00
#
_symmetry.space_group_name_H-M   'P 1'
#
loop_
_entity.id
_entity.type
_entity.pdbx_description
1 polymer ?
#
loop_
_entity_poly.entity_id
_entity_poly.type
_entity_poly.pdbx_seq_one_letter_code
_entity_poly.pdbx_strand_id
1 'polypeptide(L)'
;MKKILQIISVFLLVFLVGCSEKEGSKVYVKKQRGVQMEIILYYKGDVVTRQTAKNIITYSELGLTKEAFKKQAEKFGEKFKGIKGLEDKVDYQDKVAIETVTVDYSVADINELKGLPWPSSGDKKVSLKKTEEKLIEERFDEKK
;
A
#
# COMPACT_ATOMS: atom_id res chain seq x y z
N MET A 1 -24.02 -31.55 -34.67
CA MET A 1 -23.71 -30.09 -34.82
C MET A 1 -23.81 -29.31 -33.51
N LYS A 2 -24.88 -29.47 -32.72
CA LYS A 2 -25.01 -28.72 -31.43
C LYS A 2 -23.94 -29.06 -30.39
N LYS A 3 -23.42 -30.29 -30.32
CA LYS A 3 -22.37 -30.72 -29.39
C LYS A 3 -20.99 -30.12 -29.72
N ILE A 4 -20.69 -29.91 -30.98
CA ILE A 4 -19.42 -29.33 -31.44
C ILE A 4 -19.40 -27.85 -31.15
N LEU A 5 -20.52 -27.16 -31.29
CA LEU A 5 -20.64 -25.73 -30.95
C LEU A 5 -20.48 -25.48 -29.45
N GLN A 6 -20.98 -26.39 -28.60
CA GLN A 6 -20.80 -26.29 -27.15
C GLN A 6 -19.35 -26.52 -26.72
N ILE A 7 -18.63 -27.41 -27.37
CA ILE A 7 -17.23 -27.71 -27.09
C ILE A 7 -16.33 -26.49 -27.48
N ILE A 8 -16.63 -25.88 -28.61
CA ILE A 8 -15.91 -24.67 -29.06
C ILE A 8 -16.17 -23.49 -28.11
N SER A 9 -17.40 -23.35 -27.62
CA SER A 9 -17.74 -22.29 -26.64
C SER A 9 -17.05 -22.48 -25.31
N VAL A 10 -16.94 -23.71 -24.82
CA VAL A 10 -16.20 -24.01 -23.56
C VAL A 10 -14.70 -23.83 -23.75
N PHE A 11 -14.17 -24.18 -24.92
CA PHE A 11 -12.73 -23.98 -25.22
C PHE A 11 -12.38 -22.50 -25.35
N LEU A 12 -13.27 -21.68 -25.90
CA LEU A 12 -13.09 -20.20 -25.99
C LEU A 12 -13.11 -19.54 -24.60
N LEU A 13 -13.94 -20.03 -23.68
CA LEU A 13 -13.97 -19.54 -22.29
C LEU A 13 -12.69 -19.85 -21.52
N VAL A 14 -12.08 -21.01 -21.76
CA VAL A 14 -10.79 -21.40 -21.15
C VAL A 14 -9.64 -20.50 -21.64
N PHE A 15 -9.66 -20.08 -22.90
CA PHE A 15 -8.67 -19.15 -23.45
C PHE A 15 -8.80 -17.72 -22.88
N LEU A 16 -9.99 -17.27 -22.55
CA LEU A 16 -10.21 -15.96 -21.94
C LEU A 16 -9.72 -15.90 -20.47
N VAL A 17 -9.78 -17.01 -19.75
CA VAL A 17 -9.26 -17.13 -18.38
C VAL A 17 -7.72 -17.18 -18.36
N GLY A 18 -7.07 -17.68 -19.41
CA GLY A 18 -5.60 -17.77 -19.50
C GLY A 18 -4.90 -16.46 -19.85
N CYS A 19 -5.61 -15.39 -20.23
CA CYS A 19 -5.05 -14.11 -20.63
C CYS A 19 -5.19 -13.00 -19.57
N SER A 20 -5.82 -13.26 -18.41
CA SER A 20 -5.93 -12.27 -17.33
C SER A 20 -4.64 -12.22 -16.51
N GLU A 21 -4.09 -11.02 -16.32
CA GLU A 21 -2.99 -10.80 -15.39
C GLU A 21 -3.39 -11.20 -13.97
N LYS A 22 -2.47 -11.84 -13.25
CA LYS A 22 -2.70 -12.29 -11.88
C LYS A 22 -2.90 -11.10 -10.96
N GLU A 23 -4.05 -11.05 -10.28
CA GLU A 23 -4.35 -10.09 -9.22
C GLU A 23 -4.11 -10.71 -7.85
N GLY A 24 -3.67 -9.90 -6.91
CA GLY A 24 -3.47 -10.35 -5.54
C GLY A 24 -3.06 -9.22 -4.61
N SER A 25 -2.71 -9.62 -3.40
CA SER A 25 -2.14 -8.72 -2.40
C SER A 25 -0.97 -9.40 -1.69
N LYS A 26 -0.02 -8.58 -1.23
CA LYS A 26 1.10 -9.00 -0.39
C LYS A 26 1.20 -8.09 0.82
N VAL A 27 1.57 -8.67 1.95
CA VAL A 27 1.65 -7.98 3.23
C VAL A 27 3.11 -7.97 3.71
N TYR A 28 3.59 -6.81 4.06
CA TYR A 28 4.93 -6.58 4.61
C TYR A 28 4.83 -5.95 5.98
N VAL A 29 5.62 -6.42 6.91
CA VAL A 29 5.61 -5.96 8.30
C VAL A 29 7.01 -5.56 8.74
N LYS A 30 7.07 -4.53 9.60
CA LYS A 30 8.30 -4.10 10.25
C LYS A 30 7.98 -3.63 11.65
N LYS A 31 8.81 -4.04 12.60
CA LYS A 31 8.73 -3.56 13.98
C LYS A 31 10.03 -2.87 14.34
N GLN A 32 9.92 -1.66 14.82
CA GLN A 32 11.02 -0.89 15.37
C GLN A 32 10.56 -0.22 16.65
N ARG A 33 11.49 0.36 17.42
CA ARG A 33 11.15 0.99 18.70
C ARG A 33 9.96 1.95 18.58
N GLY A 34 8.90 1.64 19.29
CA GLY A 34 7.70 2.50 19.37
C GLY A 34 6.78 2.48 18.15
N VAL A 35 7.15 1.76 17.07
CA VAL A 35 6.34 1.72 15.84
C VAL A 35 6.24 0.31 15.28
N GLN A 36 5.02 -0.14 15.03
CA GLN A 36 4.73 -1.34 14.26
C GLN A 36 4.11 -0.93 12.94
N MET A 37 4.69 -1.36 11.83
CA MET A 37 4.26 -1.01 10.48
C MET A 37 3.76 -2.25 9.75
N GLU A 38 2.65 -2.11 9.05
CA GLU A 38 2.12 -3.12 8.12
C GLU A 38 1.80 -2.42 6.80
N ILE A 39 2.37 -2.93 5.70
CA ILE A 39 2.12 -2.43 4.35
C ILE A 39 1.43 -3.54 3.57
N ILE A 40 0.31 -3.22 2.94
CA ILE A 40 -0.41 -4.11 2.03
C ILE A 40 -0.29 -3.53 0.62
N LEU A 41 0.30 -4.30 -0.28
CA LEU A 41 0.39 -4.00 -1.70
C LEU A 41 -0.70 -4.77 -2.44
N TYR A 42 -1.61 -4.08 -3.09
CA TYR A 42 -2.58 -4.67 -4.03
C TYR A 42 -2.03 -4.51 -5.44
N TYR A 43 -2.04 -5.57 -6.21
CA TYR A 43 -1.39 -5.58 -7.52
C TYR A 43 -2.18 -6.34 -8.59
N LYS A 44 -1.87 -6.02 -9.83
CA LYS A 44 -2.28 -6.74 -11.03
C LYS A 44 -1.06 -6.91 -11.94
N GLY A 45 -0.65 -8.18 -12.17
CA GLY A 45 0.65 -8.44 -12.80
C GLY A 45 1.80 -7.85 -12.00
N ASP A 46 2.69 -7.09 -12.62
CA ASP A 46 3.77 -6.35 -11.95
C ASP A 46 3.37 -4.90 -11.62
N VAL A 47 2.09 -4.57 -11.58
CA VAL A 47 1.64 -3.20 -11.27
C VAL A 47 0.96 -3.15 -9.92
N VAL A 48 1.47 -2.33 -9.01
CA VAL A 48 0.78 -2.00 -7.75
C VAL A 48 -0.33 -1.01 -8.06
N THR A 49 -1.56 -1.41 -7.79
CA THR A 49 -2.77 -0.60 -8.04
C THR A 49 -3.17 0.24 -6.83
N ARG A 50 -2.92 -0.29 -5.64
CA ARG A 50 -3.21 0.39 -4.36
C ARG A 50 -2.22 -0.08 -3.29
N GLN A 51 -1.92 0.81 -2.38
CA GLN A 51 -1.12 0.52 -1.19
C GLN A 51 -1.82 1.04 0.05
N THR A 52 -1.81 0.26 1.11
CA THR A 52 -2.25 0.71 2.44
C THR A 52 -1.13 0.48 3.43
N ALA A 53 -0.77 1.53 4.17
CA ALA A 53 0.18 1.44 5.29
C ALA A 53 -0.57 1.69 6.59
N LYS A 54 -0.46 0.76 7.53
CA LYS A 54 -0.98 0.89 8.89
C LYS A 54 0.18 0.95 9.87
N ASN A 55 0.24 2.02 10.63
CA ASN A 55 1.26 2.24 11.64
C ASN A 55 0.60 2.29 13.03
N ILE A 56 1.11 1.50 13.96
CA ILE A 56 0.73 1.57 15.37
C ILE A 56 1.91 2.19 16.11
N ILE A 57 1.67 3.38 16.66
CA ILE A 57 2.69 4.21 17.29
C ILE A 57 2.44 4.27 18.79
N THR A 58 3.38 3.80 19.60
CA THR A 58 3.31 3.83 21.06
C THR A 58 4.04 5.07 21.57
N TYR A 59 3.31 6.04 22.10
CA TYR A 59 3.88 7.35 22.49
C TYR A 59 5.01 7.23 23.50
N SER A 60 4.83 6.44 24.55
CA SER A 60 5.82 6.28 25.62
C SER A 60 7.14 5.69 25.13
N GLU A 61 7.10 4.77 24.19
CA GLU A 61 8.31 4.16 23.62
C GLU A 61 9.10 5.15 22.75
N LEU A 62 8.42 6.19 22.21
CA LEU A 62 9.05 7.29 21.48
C LEU A 62 9.45 8.45 22.40
N GLY A 63 9.14 8.37 23.70
CA GLY A 63 9.38 9.47 24.65
C GLY A 63 8.48 10.69 24.43
N LEU A 64 7.29 10.47 23.86
CA LEU A 64 6.34 11.54 23.55
C LEU A 64 5.06 11.39 24.40
N THR A 65 4.39 12.53 24.63
CA THR A 65 3.00 12.54 25.07
C THR A 65 2.06 12.43 23.88
N LYS A 66 0.81 12.05 24.10
CA LYS A 66 -0.22 12.03 23.06
C LYS A 66 -0.35 13.38 22.36
N GLU A 67 -0.36 14.48 23.12
CA GLU A 67 -0.51 15.83 22.60
C GLU A 67 0.69 16.25 21.76
N ALA A 68 1.92 15.93 22.21
CA ALA A 68 3.14 16.20 21.45
C ALA A 68 3.18 15.41 20.13
N PHE A 69 2.81 14.14 20.18
CA PHE A 69 2.70 13.32 18.97
C PHE A 69 1.63 13.88 18.01
N LYS A 70 0.43 14.18 18.52
CA LYS A 70 -0.67 14.73 17.72
C LYS A 70 -0.25 15.99 16.97
N LYS A 71 0.41 16.92 17.65
CA LYS A 71 0.90 18.17 17.04
C LYS A 71 1.89 17.90 15.91
N GLN A 72 2.80 16.94 16.08
CA GLN A 72 3.76 16.57 15.04
C GLN A 72 3.07 15.86 13.86
N ALA A 73 2.16 14.93 14.15
CA ALA A 73 1.43 14.18 13.13
C ALA A 73 0.53 15.10 12.29
N GLU A 74 -0.18 16.04 12.89
CA GLU A 74 -0.99 17.04 12.19
C GLU A 74 -0.14 17.91 11.26
N LYS A 75 1.01 18.38 11.75
CA LYS A 75 1.96 19.18 10.93
C LYS A 75 2.52 18.36 9.75
N PHE A 76 2.77 17.07 9.95
CA PHE A 76 3.23 16.19 8.89
C PHE A 76 2.11 15.89 7.90
N GLY A 77 0.89 15.63 8.39
CA GLY A 77 -0.29 15.38 7.59
C GLY A 77 -0.70 16.53 6.66
N GLU A 78 -0.31 17.77 6.99
CA GLU A 78 -0.54 18.91 6.09
C GLU A 78 0.11 18.72 4.70
N LYS A 79 1.22 17.97 4.62
CA LYS A 79 1.91 17.66 3.36
C LYS A 79 1.11 16.74 2.45
N PHE A 80 0.16 15.99 3.01
CA PHE A 80 -0.66 15.03 2.27
C PHE A 80 -2.01 15.61 1.85
N LYS A 81 -2.38 16.76 2.40
CA LYS A 81 -3.66 17.41 2.07
C LYS A 81 -3.72 17.78 0.60
N GLY A 82 -4.83 17.43 -0.04
CA GLY A 82 -5.11 17.77 -1.42
C GLY A 82 -4.45 16.88 -2.47
N ILE A 83 -3.63 15.90 -2.07
CA ILE A 83 -3.10 14.91 -3.00
C ILE A 83 -4.21 13.93 -3.38
N LYS A 84 -4.59 13.95 -4.65
CA LYS A 84 -5.65 13.09 -5.18
C LYS A 84 -5.24 11.63 -5.10
N GLY A 85 -6.13 10.76 -4.61
CA GLY A 85 -5.87 9.33 -4.45
C GLY A 85 -5.05 8.96 -3.21
N LEU A 86 -4.68 9.94 -2.37
CA LEU A 86 -4.04 9.71 -1.08
C LEU A 86 -5.01 10.05 0.06
N GLU A 87 -5.16 9.14 0.99
CA GLU A 87 -5.96 9.31 2.21
C GLU A 87 -5.09 8.99 3.42
N ASP A 88 -5.04 9.90 4.38
CA ASP A 88 -4.34 9.75 5.65
C ASP A 88 -5.34 9.92 6.79
N LYS A 89 -5.41 8.94 7.68
CA LYS A 89 -6.26 8.93 8.86
C LYS A 89 -5.46 8.55 10.08
N VAL A 90 -5.61 9.31 11.17
CA VAL A 90 -4.99 9.01 12.45
C VAL A 90 -6.05 8.91 13.54
N ASP A 91 -6.09 7.77 14.22
CA ASP A 91 -6.88 7.54 15.42
C ASP A 91 -5.97 7.70 16.66
N TYR A 92 -6.21 8.75 17.45
CA TYR A 92 -5.42 9.08 18.62
C TYR A 92 -6.05 8.46 19.89
N GLN A 93 -5.59 7.28 20.25
CA GLN A 93 -5.99 6.60 21.49
C GLN A 93 -5.14 7.05 22.68
N ASP A 94 -5.41 6.56 23.88
CA ASP A 94 -4.74 7.05 25.11
C ASP A 94 -3.22 6.73 25.13
N LYS A 95 -2.82 5.57 24.68
CA LYS A 95 -1.43 5.10 24.72
C LYS A 95 -0.76 4.99 23.35
N VAL A 96 -1.57 4.87 22.30
CA VAL A 96 -1.11 4.64 20.93
C VAL A 96 -1.87 5.52 19.95
N ALA A 97 -1.24 5.85 18.83
CA ALA A 97 -1.92 6.31 17.62
C ALA A 97 -1.95 5.19 16.59
N ILE A 98 -3.05 5.07 15.87
CA ILE A 98 -3.17 4.19 14.71
C ILE A 98 -3.32 5.08 13.49
N GLU A 99 -2.26 5.14 12.68
CA GLU A 99 -2.27 5.85 11.41
C GLU A 99 -2.55 4.86 10.28
N THR A 100 -3.41 5.23 9.37
CA THR A 100 -3.70 4.47 8.15
C THR A 100 -3.57 5.39 6.95
N VAL A 101 -2.64 5.07 6.08
CA VAL A 101 -2.41 5.81 4.84
C VAL A 101 -2.73 4.89 3.67
N THR A 102 -3.60 5.36 2.78
CA THR A 102 -3.97 4.63 1.57
C THR A 102 -3.63 5.45 0.35
N VAL A 103 -2.97 4.83 -0.62
CA VAL A 103 -2.69 5.42 -1.92
C VAL A 103 -3.35 4.57 -3.00
N ASP A 104 -4.23 5.18 -3.76
CA ASP A 104 -4.82 4.59 -4.97
C ASP A 104 -4.03 5.11 -6.19
N TYR A 105 -3.17 4.26 -6.73
CA TYR A 105 -2.30 4.63 -7.86
C TYR A 105 -3.07 4.75 -9.19
N SER A 106 -4.32 4.30 -9.26
CA SER A 106 -5.17 4.53 -10.44
C SER A 106 -5.64 5.98 -10.55
N VAL A 107 -5.61 6.72 -9.45
CA VAL A 107 -6.11 8.08 -9.30
C VAL A 107 -4.99 9.07 -8.99
N ALA A 108 -3.98 8.65 -8.21
CA ALA A 108 -2.90 9.50 -7.74
C ALA A 108 -1.92 9.89 -8.86
N ASP A 109 -1.47 11.14 -8.87
CA ASP A 109 -0.32 11.54 -9.68
C ASP A 109 0.97 11.15 -8.94
N ILE A 110 1.75 10.26 -9.55
CA ILE A 110 3.03 9.79 -8.98
C ILE A 110 4.01 10.94 -8.75
N ASN A 111 3.93 12.01 -9.54
CA ASN A 111 4.79 13.18 -9.36
C ASN A 111 4.47 13.94 -8.05
N GLU A 112 3.21 13.97 -7.63
CA GLU A 112 2.80 14.55 -6.34
C GLU A 112 3.25 13.71 -5.14
N LEU A 113 3.49 12.41 -5.36
CA LEU A 113 3.98 11.48 -4.34
C LEU A 113 5.51 11.51 -4.16
N LYS A 114 6.25 12.22 -5.02
CA LYS A 114 7.70 12.38 -4.88
C LYS A 114 8.02 13.17 -3.63
N GLY A 115 8.94 12.65 -2.84
CA GLY A 115 9.34 13.25 -1.56
C GLY A 115 8.52 12.78 -0.36
N LEU A 116 7.54 11.92 -0.56
CA LEU A 116 6.89 11.16 0.50
C LEU A 116 7.72 9.92 0.85
N PRO A 117 7.66 9.42 2.09
CA PRO A 117 8.47 8.29 2.54
C PRO A 117 8.02 6.93 1.98
N TRP A 118 7.34 6.92 0.86
CA TRP A 118 6.89 5.67 0.23
C TRP A 118 7.82 5.25 -0.90
N PRO A 119 7.88 3.94 -1.17
CA PRO A 119 8.57 3.44 -2.33
C PRO A 119 7.80 3.77 -3.61
N SER A 120 7.99 4.99 -4.14
CA SER A 120 7.55 5.29 -5.50
C SER A 120 8.72 5.04 -6.45
N SER A 121 8.51 4.24 -7.47
CA SER A 121 9.56 3.89 -8.44
C SER A 121 9.89 5.00 -9.45
N GLY A 122 9.28 6.16 -9.34
CA GLY A 122 9.54 7.31 -10.23
C GLY A 122 9.04 7.16 -11.67
N ASP A 123 8.50 6.02 -12.03
CA ASP A 123 7.91 5.71 -13.33
C ASP A 123 6.39 6.00 -13.33
N LYS A 124 5.78 6.03 -14.52
CA LYS A 124 4.32 6.22 -14.66
C LYS A 124 3.47 5.15 -13.95
N LYS A 125 4.08 4.00 -13.63
CA LYS A 125 3.46 2.88 -12.92
C LYS A 125 4.38 2.42 -11.80
N VAL A 126 3.80 2.01 -10.68
CA VAL A 126 4.54 1.46 -9.55
C VAL A 126 4.75 -0.04 -9.78
N SER A 127 5.99 -0.45 -9.99
CA SER A 127 6.35 -1.86 -10.16
C SER A 127 6.26 -2.60 -8.83
N LEU A 128 5.55 -3.74 -8.81
CA LEU A 128 5.49 -4.62 -7.65
C LEU A 128 6.89 -5.11 -7.27
N LYS A 129 7.63 -5.65 -8.23
CA LYS A 129 8.98 -6.18 -8.01
C LYS A 129 9.92 -5.14 -7.39
N LYS A 130 10.00 -3.94 -7.98
CA LYS A 130 10.85 -2.86 -7.45
C LYS A 130 10.41 -2.40 -6.06
N THR A 131 9.10 -2.38 -5.78
CA THR A 131 8.56 -2.03 -4.47
C THR A 131 8.92 -3.08 -3.42
N GLU A 132 8.80 -4.37 -3.75
CA GLU A 132 9.20 -5.46 -2.88
C GLU A 132 10.70 -5.42 -2.56
N GLU A 133 11.55 -5.26 -3.58
CA GLU A 133 13.00 -5.13 -3.39
C GLU A 133 13.33 -4.01 -2.42
N LYS A 134 12.71 -2.84 -2.58
CA LYS A 134 12.91 -1.70 -1.68
C LYS A 134 12.41 -1.96 -0.25
N LEU A 135 11.26 -2.61 -0.07
CA LEU A 135 10.76 -2.97 1.25
C LEU A 135 11.71 -3.94 1.96
N ILE A 136 12.28 -4.90 1.24
CA ILE A 136 13.27 -5.84 1.79
C ILE A 136 14.57 -5.11 2.16
N GLU A 137 15.06 -4.20 1.32
CA GLU A 137 16.22 -3.34 1.63
C GLU A 137 15.98 -2.50 2.89
N GLU A 138 14.75 -2.00 3.09
CA GLU A 138 14.34 -1.27 4.29
C GLU A 138 14.02 -2.16 5.48
N ARG A 139 14.28 -3.47 5.39
CA ARG A 139 14.09 -4.49 6.44
C ARG A 139 12.63 -4.73 6.84
N PHE A 140 11.74 -4.69 5.87
CA PHE A 140 10.42 -5.28 6.02
C PHE A 140 10.46 -6.76 5.74
N ASP A 141 9.68 -7.53 6.48
CA ASP A 141 9.48 -8.95 6.28
C ASP A 141 8.14 -9.22 5.60
N GLU A 142 8.13 -10.08 4.59
CA GLU A 142 6.87 -10.53 3.97
C GLU A 142 6.12 -11.44 4.93
N LYS A 143 4.88 -11.10 5.22
CA LYS A 143 3.98 -11.92 6.04
C LYS A 143 3.29 -12.95 5.13
N LYS A 144 3.67 -14.21 5.29
CA LYS A 144 3.08 -15.35 4.58
C LYS A 144 1.80 -15.86 5.24
#